data_892831f084944bfe9df3704278632192
#
_entry.id   892831f084944bfe9df3704278632192
#
_cell.length_a   1.000
_cell.length_b   1.000
_cell.length_c   1.000
_cell.angle_alpha   90.00
_cell.angle_beta   90.00
_cell.angle_gamma   90.00
#
_symmetry.space_group_name_H-M   'P 1'
#
loop_
_entity.id
_entity.type
_entity.pdbx_description
1 polymer ?
#
loop_
_entity_poly.entity_id
_entity_poly.type
_entity_poly.pdbx_seq_one_letter_code
_entity_poly.pdbx_strand_id
1 'polypeptide(L)'
;SCWELIVDKFNALTTLVCVVEQNSFSRAAEQLGKTPSAVAKAIAALEEEQGARLFERTTRRMQLTEAGRLYAQAAREALNCLSNASEEIGQMQHGLHGELRISAALAYGPAFLAQVCAAFCLEHPQLRLQVDLSDNDQFILESGHDLILHEGACDIPGLIARPVGSNRIILSASPAYLASQPLPVTPDTLSQHQWLMYKHSALSRHYWTFRQTEQTLRIEQPVPRILSDNYDFLLANTVAGAGLLITPWWSAAPYLADGRLVRLMSDFELDPDAFGPHILAVYPSHRRATHKVQVFIQFLEAFLRERGYV
;
A
#
# COMPACT_ATOMS: atom_id res chain seq x y z
N SER A 1 -37.20 20.78 14.67
CA SER A 1 -36.48 21.90 14.08
C SER A 1 -35.50 21.37 13.02
N CYS A 2 -35.05 22.19 12.08
CA CYS A 2 -34.12 21.76 11.01
C CYS A 2 -32.80 21.21 11.57
N TRP A 3 -32.37 21.66 12.73
CA TRP A 3 -31.18 21.19 13.46
C TRP A 3 -31.33 19.78 14.02
N GLU A 4 -32.49 19.41 14.55
CA GLU A 4 -32.72 18.04 15.04
C GLU A 4 -32.71 17.01 13.93
N LEU A 5 -33.24 17.35 12.75
CA LEU A 5 -33.20 16.52 11.57
C LEU A 5 -31.77 16.29 11.06
N ILE A 6 -30.92 17.33 11.09
CA ILE A 6 -29.51 17.24 10.66
C ILE A 6 -28.70 16.37 11.63
N VAL A 7 -28.83 16.58 12.94
CA VAL A 7 -28.13 15.79 13.97
C VAL A 7 -28.57 14.32 13.91
N ASP A 8 -29.87 14.06 13.66
CA ASP A 8 -30.39 12.70 13.53
C ASP A 8 -29.84 12.01 12.26
N LYS A 9 -29.67 12.74 11.17
CA LYS A 9 -29.07 12.22 9.93
C LYS A 9 -27.59 11.82 10.10
N PHE A 10 -26.78 12.63 10.76
CA PHE A 10 -25.38 12.26 11.05
C PHE A 10 -25.27 11.02 11.92
N ASN A 11 -26.11 10.91 12.96
CA ASN A 11 -26.20 9.71 13.79
C ASN A 11 -26.62 8.48 13.00
N ALA A 12 -27.54 8.61 12.05
CA ALA A 12 -27.97 7.53 11.20
C ALA A 12 -26.87 7.09 10.22
N LEU A 13 -26.13 8.03 9.60
CA LEU A 13 -24.99 7.74 8.73
C LEU A 13 -23.85 7.04 9.50
N THR A 14 -23.52 7.53 10.70
CA THR A 14 -22.53 6.88 11.59
C THR A 14 -22.97 5.46 11.94
N THR A 15 -24.25 5.27 12.20
CA THR A 15 -24.82 3.95 12.49
C THR A 15 -24.70 3.02 11.29
N LEU A 16 -25.02 3.49 10.08
CA LEU A 16 -24.87 2.72 8.84
C LEU A 16 -23.42 2.25 8.63
N VAL A 17 -22.47 3.17 8.71
CA VAL A 17 -21.05 2.86 8.53
C VAL A 17 -20.58 1.83 9.55
N CYS A 18 -20.94 2.00 10.82
CA CYS A 18 -20.59 1.05 11.88
C CYS A 18 -21.21 -0.34 11.65
N VAL A 19 -22.47 -0.43 11.21
CA VAL A 19 -23.11 -1.72 10.88
C VAL A 19 -22.37 -2.43 9.75
N VAL A 20 -21.96 -1.71 8.73
CA VAL A 20 -21.21 -2.27 7.59
C VAL A 20 -19.84 -2.77 8.04
N GLU A 21 -19.09 -2.00 8.83
CA GLU A 21 -17.75 -2.36 9.33
C GLU A 21 -17.78 -3.55 10.26
N GLN A 22 -18.76 -3.60 11.17
CA GLN A 22 -18.92 -4.71 12.10
C GLN A 22 -19.57 -5.95 11.47
N ASN A 23 -20.10 -5.81 10.25
CA ASN A 23 -20.89 -6.84 9.58
C ASN A 23 -21.95 -7.46 10.51
N SER A 24 -22.54 -6.63 11.42
CA SER A 24 -23.47 -7.07 12.45
C SER A 24 -24.19 -5.89 13.12
N PHE A 25 -25.51 -5.94 13.15
CA PHE A 25 -26.34 -4.95 13.88
C PHE A 25 -26.07 -4.96 15.40
N SER A 26 -25.88 -6.15 15.97
CA SER A 26 -25.66 -6.29 17.41
C SER A 26 -24.29 -5.76 17.84
N ARG A 27 -23.22 -6.08 17.09
CA ARG A 27 -21.88 -5.57 17.35
C ARG A 27 -21.79 -4.05 17.14
N ALA A 28 -22.44 -3.54 16.11
CA ALA A 28 -22.52 -2.09 15.89
C ALA A 28 -23.27 -1.38 17.03
N ALA A 29 -24.35 -1.99 17.53
CA ALA A 29 -25.08 -1.44 18.68
C ALA A 29 -24.21 -1.38 19.94
N GLU A 30 -23.45 -2.44 20.21
CA GLU A 30 -22.50 -2.50 21.33
C GLU A 30 -21.41 -1.42 21.21
N GLN A 31 -20.79 -1.31 20.03
CA GLN A 31 -19.76 -0.31 19.77
C GLN A 31 -20.27 1.14 19.90
N LEU A 32 -21.52 1.39 19.49
CA LEU A 32 -22.14 2.72 19.53
C LEU A 32 -22.81 3.03 20.87
N GLY A 33 -22.79 2.10 21.83
CA GLY A 33 -23.51 2.26 23.10
C GLY A 33 -25.04 2.37 22.93
N LYS A 34 -25.61 1.72 21.91
CA LYS A 34 -27.02 1.75 21.53
C LYS A 34 -27.66 0.37 21.69
N THR A 35 -29.00 0.32 21.65
CA THR A 35 -29.69 -0.96 21.53
C THR A 35 -29.77 -1.44 20.09
N PRO A 36 -29.80 -2.76 19.82
CA PRO A 36 -29.99 -3.27 18.46
C PRO A 36 -31.24 -2.76 17.76
N SER A 37 -32.32 -2.52 18.52
CA SER A 37 -33.56 -1.93 17.99
C SER A 37 -33.39 -0.46 17.58
N ALA A 38 -32.59 0.31 18.30
CA ALA A 38 -32.28 1.70 17.94
C ALA A 38 -31.41 1.76 16.64
N VAL A 39 -30.44 0.86 16.50
CA VAL A 39 -29.66 0.70 15.30
C VAL A 39 -30.55 0.33 14.11
N ALA A 40 -31.42 -0.69 14.27
CA ALA A 40 -32.34 -1.10 13.22
C ALA A 40 -33.30 0.02 12.80
N LYS A 41 -33.79 0.82 13.77
CA LYS A 41 -34.65 1.97 13.49
C LYS A 41 -33.91 3.07 12.70
N ALA A 42 -32.66 3.35 13.03
CA ALA A 42 -31.87 4.33 12.32
C ALA A 42 -31.63 3.91 10.85
N ILE A 43 -31.34 2.62 10.62
CA ILE A 43 -31.19 2.10 9.26
C ILE A 43 -32.51 2.14 8.49
N ALA A 44 -33.63 1.75 9.11
CA ALA A 44 -34.94 1.80 8.49
C ALA A 44 -35.33 3.24 8.08
N ALA A 45 -35.00 4.23 8.90
CA ALA A 45 -35.23 5.65 8.56
C ALA A 45 -34.42 6.09 7.34
N LEU A 46 -33.16 5.65 7.20
CA LEU A 46 -32.35 5.91 5.99
C LEU A 46 -32.94 5.22 4.75
N GLU A 47 -33.39 3.96 4.88
CA GLU A 47 -34.04 3.24 3.78
C GLU A 47 -35.33 3.93 3.33
N GLU A 48 -36.13 4.42 4.27
CA GLU A 48 -37.36 5.18 3.99
C GLU A 48 -37.04 6.51 3.28
N GLU A 49 -36.06 7.27 3.78
CA GLU A 49 -35.63 8.53 3.17
C GLU A 49 -35.12 8.34 1.73
N GLN A 50 -34.33 7.27 1.51
CA GLN A 50 -33.79 6.97 0.18
C GLN A 50 -34.78 6.27 -0.75
N GLY A 51 -35.90 5.80 -0.25
CA GLY A 51 -36.86 5.01 -1.02
C GLY A 51 -36.29 3.66 -1.49
N ALA A 52 -35.20 3.20 -0.91
CA ALA A 52 -34.48 2.00 -1.31
C ALA A 52 -33.99 1.18 -0.11
N ARG A 53 -33.95 -0.15 -0.28
CA ARG A 53 -33.33 -1.03 0.72
C ARG A 53 -31.82 -0.94 0.64
N LEU A 54 -31.18 -0.80 1.81
CA LEU A 54 -29.72 -0.80 1.92
C LEU A 54 -29.17 -2.19 2.28
N PHE A 55 -29.98 -3.04 2.92
CA PHE A 55 -29.64 -4.40 3.30
C PHE A 55 -30.61 -5.43 2.72
N GLU A 56 -30.07 -6.59 2.30
CA GLU A 56 -30.89 -7.73 1.87
C GLU A 56 -31.67 -8.34 3.04
N ARG A 57 -32.91 -8.77 2.79
CA ARG A 57 -33.77 -9.41 3.80
C ARG A 57 -33.49 -10.91 3.96
N THR A 58 -32.21 -11.35 3.99
CA THR A 58 -31.94 -12.76 4.22
C THR A 58 -31.58 -13.04 5.67
N THR A 59 -32.17 -14.09 6.25
CA THR A 59 -31.99 -14.47 7.66
C THR A 59 -30.63 -15.14 7.95
N ARG A 60 -29.80 -15.43 6.96
CA ARG A 60 -28.56 -16.20 7.12
C ARG A 60 -27.26 -15.38 7.07
N ARG A 61 -27.25 -14.24 6.38
CA ARG A 61 -26.08 -13.35 6.34
C ARG A 61 -26.54 -11.92 6.06
N MET A 62 -25.89 -10.95 6.72
CA MET A 62 -26.07 -9.55 6.40
C MET A 62 -25.35 -9.28 5.07
N GLN A 63 -26.08 -8.78 4.06
CA GLN A 63 -25.52 -8.39 2.77
C GLN A 63 -26.07 -7.02 2.40
N LEU A 64 -25.20 -6.16 1.88
CA LEU A 64 -25.60 -4.89 1.30
C LEU A 64 -26.21 -5.09 -0.09
N THR A 65 -27.27 -4.35 -0.39
CA THR A 65 -27.73 -4.15 -1.75
C THR A 65 -26.74 -3.27 -2.51
N GLU A 66 -26.91 -3.10 -3.82
CA GLU A 66 -26.13 -2.16 -4.62
C GLU A 66 -26.34 -0.72 -4.11
N ALA A 67 -27.57 -0.32 -3.83
CA ALA A 67 -27.92 0.95 -3.20
C ALA A 67 -27.24 1.09 -1.83
N GLY A 68 -27.21 0.01 -1.04
CA GLY A 68 -26.54 -0.03 0.25
C GLY A 68 -25.03 0.21 0.15
N ARG A 69 -24.36 -0.42 -0.81
CA ARG A 69 -22.92 -0.19 -1.05
C ARG A 69 -22.63 1.26 -1.42
N LEU A 70 -23.38 1.78 -2.39
CA LEU A 70 -23.24 3.16 -2.84
C LEU A 70 -23.46 4.16 -1.69
N TYR A 71 -24.55 3.98 -0.94
CA TYR A 71 -24.92 4.91 0.13
C TYR A 71 -23.99 4.82 1.33
N ALA A 72 -23.55 3.61 1.72
CA ALA A 72 -22.58 3.42 2.80
C ALA A 72 -21.21 4.04 2.46
N GLN A 73 -20.79 3.94 1.20
CA GLN A 73 -19.56 4.59 0.74
C GLN A 73 -19.69 6.10 0.83
N ALA A 74 -20.76 6.69 0.30
CA ALA A 74 -21.01 8.15 0.37
C ALA A 74 -21.13 8.64 1.84
N ALA A 75 -21.78 7.86 2.71
CA ALA A 75 -21.87 8.15 4.13
C ALA A 75 -20.51 8.18 4.82
N ARG A 76 -19.66 7.19 4.53
CA ARG A 76 -18.28 7.13 5.04
C ARG A 76 -17.47 8.34 4.59
N GLU A 77 -17.58 8.70 3.33
CA GLU A 77 -16.89 9.85 2.75
C GLU A 77 -17.30 11.17 3.42
N ALA A 78 -18.60 11.37 3.64
CA ALA A 78 -19.13 12.57 4.30
C ALA A 78 -18.68 12.68 5.76
N LEU A 79 -18.75 11.58 6.52
CA LEU A 79 -18.32 11.53 7.92
C LEU A 79 -16.80 11.78 8.04
N ASN A 80 -16.02 11.19 7.17
CA ASN A 80 -14.58 11.39 7.12
C ASN A 80 -14.22 12.84 6.76
N CYS A 81 -14.95 13.46 5.84
CA CYS A 81 -14.73 14.88 5.48
C CYS A 81 -14.86 15.81 6.68
N LEU A 82 -15.87 15.60 7.51
CA LEU A 82 -16.08 16.40 8.73
C LEU A 82 -15.06 16.10 9.82
N SER A 83 -14.73 14.82 10.02
CA SER A 83 -13.69 14.41 10.96
C SER A 83 -12.35 15.06 10.60
N ASN A 84 -11.98 15.02 9.32
CA ASN A 84 -10.75 15.64 8.82
C ASN A 84 -10.72 17.14 9.02
N ALA A 85 -11.84 17.85 8.75
CA ALA A 85 -11.91 19.29 8.99
C ALA A 85 -11.75 19.63 10.49
N SER A 86 -12.33 18.84 11.37
CA SER A 86 -12.16 18.99 12.82
C SER A 86 -10.72 18.70 13.28
N GLU A 87 -10.08 17.69 12.68
CA GLU A 87 -8.67 17.38 12.92
C GLU A 87 -7.75 18.51 12.40
N GLU A 88 -7.99 19.06 11.22
CA GLU A 88 -7.23 20.19 10.67
C GLU A 88 -7.31 21.42 11.58
N ILE A 89 -8.49 21.74 12.08
CA ILE A 89 -8.68 22.83 13.05
C ILE A 89 -7.88 22.57 14.33
N GLY A 90 -7.94 21.34 14.84
CA GLY A 90 -7.15 20.92 16.02
C GLY A 90 -5.65 21.00 15.79
N GLN A 91 -5.19 20.57 14.61
CA GLN A 91 -3.76 20.60 14.23
C GLN A 91 -3.20 22.01 14.09
N MET A 92 -4.01 22.99 13.66
CA MET A 92 -3.62 24.40 13.62
C MET A 92 -3.28 24.93 15.03
N GLN A 93 -3.86 24.33 16.08
CA GLN A 93 -3.68 24.80 17.46
C GLN A 93 -2.64 23.98 18.25
N HIS A 94 -2.46 22.69 17.95
CA HIS A 94 -1.74 21.74 18.82
C HIS A 94 -0.70 20.87 18.08
N GLY A 95 -0.45 21.07 16.79
CA GLY A 95 0.44 20.23 15.97
C GLY A 95 -0.22 18.92 15.54
N LEU A 96 0.54 18.04 14.87
CA LEU A 96 0.03 16.76 14.38
C LEU A 96 -0.35 15.83 15.52
N HIS A 97 -1.59 15.37 15.54
CA HIS A 97 -2.11 14.45 16.55
C HIS A 97 -3.12 13.46 15.95
N GLY A 98 -3.54 12.48 16.74
CA GLY A 98 -4.49 11.46 16.32
C GLY A 98 -3.83 10.22 15.74
N GLU A 99 -4.40 9.62 14.71
CA GLU A 99 -3.90 8.39 14.08
C GLU A 99 -3.74 8.58 12.56
N LEU A 100 -2.65 8.05 12.01
CA LEU A 100 -2.39 7.93 10.59
C LEU A 100 -2.28 6.45 10.23
N ARG A 101 -3.17 5.97 9.37
CA ARG A 101 -3.24 4.58 8.93
C ARG A 101 -2.59 4.44 7.57
N ILE A 102 -1.52 3.64 7.51
CA ILE A 102 -0.70 3.43 6.31
C ILE A 102 -0.77 1.96 5.92
N SER A 103 -0.99 1.70 4.63
CA SER A 103 -0.75 0.38 4.05
C SER A 103 0.44 0.43 3.12
N ALA A 104 1.22 -0.65 3.06
CA ALA A 104 2.38 -0.73 2.18
C ALA A 104 2.72 -2.19 1.83
N ALA A 105 3.48 -2.39 0.75
CA ALA A 105 4.05 -3.69 0.41
C ALA A 105 4.94 -4.22 1.54
N LEU A 106 4.93 -5.55 1.75
CA LEU A 106 5.70 -6.22 2.81
C LEU A 106 7.18 -5.80 2.79
N ALA A 107 7.79 -5.79 1.62
CA ALA A 107 9.20 -5.48 1.46
C ALA A 107 9.57 -4.02 1.84
N TYR A 108 8.62 -3.08 1.84
CA TYR A 108 8.90 -1.70 2.25
C TYR A 108 9.17 -1.58 3.76
N GLY A 109 8.55 -2.47 4.57
CA GLY A 109 8.71 -2.46 6.01
C GLY A 109 10.17 -2.46 6.45
N PRO A 110 10.93 -3.53 6.24
CA PRO A 110 12.32 -3.62 6.65
C PRO A 110 13.27 -2.75 5.80
N ALA A 111 12.93 -2.46 4.54
CA ALA A 111 13.83 -1.74 3.64
C ALA A 111 14.01 -0.26 4.03
N PHE A 112 12.92 0.46 4.30
CA PHE A 112 12.97 1.87 4.64
C PHE A 112 11.83 2.35 5.57
N LEU A 113 10.62 1.78 5.47
CA LEU A 113 9.44 2.31 6.14
C LEU A 113 9.56 2.27 7.67
N ALA A 114 10.19 1.23 8.22
CA ALA A 114 10.43 1.14 9.66
C ALA A 114 11.28 2.32 10.18
N GLN A 115 12.31 2.73 9.42
CA GLN A 115 13.16 3.86 9.77
C GLN A 115 12.41 5.19 9.61
N VAL A 116 11.60 5.33 8.55
CA VAL A 116 10.73 6.50 8.32
C VAL A 116 9.76 6.66 9.49
N CYS A 117 9.04 5.59 9.84
CA CYS A 117 8.07 5.62 10.94
C CYS A 117 8.72 5.97 12.28
N ALA A 118 9.88 5.38 12.58
CA ALA A 118 10.60 5.67 13.81
C ALA A 118 11.01 7.15 13.91
N ALA A 119 11.61 7.70 12.84
CA ALA A 119 12.04 9.10 12.80
C ALA A 119 10.83 10.05 12.83
N PHE A 120 9.77 9.75 12.09
CA PHE A 120 8.55 10.56 12.06
C PHE A 120 7.83 10.61 13.41
N CYS A 121 7.75 9.50 14.15
CA CYS A 121 7.16 9.46 15.48
C CYS A 121 7.97 10.27 16.51
N LEU A 122 9.30 10.38 16.35
CA LEU A 122 10.13 11.23 17.20
C LEU A 122 9.84 12.72 16.98
N GLU A 123 9.57 13.13 15.73
CA GLU A 123 9.21 14.52 15.43
C GLU A 123 7.75 14.84 15.78
N HIS A 124 6.87 13.84 15.78
CA HIS A 124 5.44 14.01 16.01
C HIS A 124 4.92 13.08 17.12
N PRO A 125 5.30 13.32 18.40
CA PRO A 125 5.03 12.38 19.50
C PRO A 125 3.55 12.21 19.86
N GLN A 126 2.67 13.10 19.39
CA GLN A 126 1.23 13.02 19.62
C GLN A 126 0.47 12.27 18.52
N LEU A 127 1.16 11.90 17.43
CA LEU A 127 0.59 11.12 16.34
C LEU A 127 0.88 9.63 16.54
N ARG A 128 -0.14 8.81 16.37
CA ARG A 128 0.00 7.35 16.32
C ARG A 128 0.02 6.88 14.87
N LEU A 129 0.93 5.95 14.56
CA LEU A 129 0.95 5.27 13.26
C LEU A 129 0.36 3.87 13.42
N GLN A 130 -0.58 3.54 12.55
CA GLN A 130 -0.96 2.16 12.28
C GLN A 130 -0.43 1.80 10.91
N VAL A 131 0.39 0.74 10.83
CA VAL A 131 1.02 0.32 9.57
C VAL A 131 0.66 -1.13 9.32
N ASP A 132 -0.02 -1.36 8.19
CA ASP A 132 -0.40 -2.69 7.73
C ASP A 132 0.44 -3.03 6.50
N LEU A 133 1.22 -4.11 6.58
CA LEU A 133 2.09 -4.57 5.50
C LEU A 133 1.46 -5.78 4.81
N SER A 134 1.23 -5.70 3.50
CA SER A 134 0.61 -6.76 2.72
C SER A 134 0.98 -6.63 1.24
N ASP A 135 1.18 -7.76 0.56
CA ASP A 135 1.30 -7.83 -0.90
C ASP A 135 -0.04 -8.21 -1.57
N ASN A 136 -1.15 -8.11 -0.84
CA ASN A 136 -2.49 -8.33 -1.37
C ASN A 136 -3.14 -7.01 -1.77
N ASP A 137 -3.16 -6.70 -3.07
CA ASP A 137 -3.69 -5.46 -3.63
C ASP A 137 -5.16 -5.20 -3.26
N GLN A 138 -6.00 -6.24 -3.18
CA GLN A 138 -7.40 -6.09 -2.77
C GLN A 138 -7.52 -5.63 -1.32
N PHE A 139 -6.73 -6.19 -0.42
CA PHE A 139 -6.71 -5.79 0.99
C PHE A 139 -6.28 -4.33 1.15
N ILE A 140 -5.28 -3.90 0.38
CA ILE A 140 -4.75 -2.53 0.39
C ILE A 140 -5.85 -1.52 0.05
N LEU A 141 -6.66 -1.81 -0.97
CA LEU A 141 -7.67 -0.88 -1.50
C LEU A 141 -8.96 -0.81 -0.68
N GLU A 142 -9.35 -1.91 -0.03
CA GLU A 142 -10.62 -2.03 0.69
C GLU A 142 -10.52 -1.63 2.18
N SER A 143 -9.34 -1.53 2.74
CA SER A 143 -9.09 -1.44 4.18
C SER A 143 -9.25 -0.04 4.80
N GLY A 144 -9.56 0.99 4.00
CA GLY A 144 -9.86 2.34 4.53
C GLY A 144 -8.67 3.08 5.12
N HIS A 145 -7.44 2.79 4.66
CA HIS A 145 -6.22 3.49 5.04
C HIS A 145 -6.23 4.97 4.58
N ASP A 146 -5.51 5.81 5.30
CA ASP A 146 -5.33 7.23 4.93
C ASP A 146 -4.30 7.38 3.81
N LEU A 147 -3.29 6.52 3.79
CA LEU A 147 -2.20 6.48 2.83
C LEU A 147 -1.86 5.04 2.46
N ILE A 148 -1.64 4.81 1.18
CA ILE A 148 -1.16 3.54 0.64
C ILE A 148 0.16 3.81 -0.08
N LEU A 149 1.22 3.07 0.26
CA LEU A 149 2.47 3.05 -0.51
C LEU A 149 2.43 1.85 -1.44
N HIS A 150 2.40 2.12 -2.73
CA HIS A 150 2.15 1.14 -3.77
C HIS A 150 3.15 1.28 -4.92
N GLU A 151 3.32 0.23 -5.69
CA GLU A 151 4.10 0.17 -6.92
C GLU A 151 3.23 -0.33 -8.07
N GLY A 152 3.52 0.13 -9.28
CA GLY A 152 2.72 -0.20 -10.45
C GLY A 152 1.62 0.82 -10.77
N ALA A 153 0.81 0.49 -11.77
CA ALA A 153 -0.27 1.36 -12.20
C ALA A 153 -1.39 1.39 -11.14
N CYS A 154 -1.77 2.59 -10.73
CA CYS A 154 -2.92 2.82 -9.86
C CYS A 154 -3.91 3.73 -10.58
N ASP A 155 -4.78 3.13 -11.39
CA ASP A 155 -5.83 3.85 -12.12
C ASP A 155 -7.21 3.50 -11.53
N ILE A 156 -7.37 3.84 -10.25
CA ILE A 156 -8.59 3.54 -9.51
C ILE A 156 -9.37 4.83 -9.33
N PRO A 157 -10.62 4.88 -9.80
CA PRO A 157 -11.48 6.05 -9.62
C PRO A 157 -11.60 6.45 -8.15
N GLY A 158 -11.43 7.73 -7.85
CA GLY A 158 -11.51 8.24 -6.49
C GLY A 158 -10.21 8.19 -5.69
N LEU A 159 -9.11 7.69 -6.25
CA LEU A 159 -7.77 7.76 -5.65
C LEU A 159 -6.86 8.72 -6.42
N ILE A 160 -5.92 9.32 -5.70
CA ILE A 160 -4.81 10.09 -6.26
C ILE A 160 -3.54 9.27 -6.04
N ALA A 161 -2.77 9.06 -7.10
CA ALA A 161 -1.47 8.43 -7.05
C ALA A 161 -0.39 9.48 -7.34
N ARG A 162 0.58 9.64 -6.43
CA ARG A 162 1.68 10.60 -6.54
C ARG A 162 3.02 9.86 -6.43
N PRO A 163 3.94 10.00 -7.39
CA PRO A 163 5.29 9.47 -7.25
C PRO A 163 6.01 10.11 -6.05
N VAL A 164 6.62 9.28 -5.19
CA VAL A 164 7.38 9.70 -4.01
C VAL A 164 8.80 9.16 -3.99
N GLY A 165 9.09 8.14 -4.78
CA GLY A 165 10.42 7.54 -4.89
C GLY A 165 10.60 6.74 -6.16
N SER A 166 11.83 6.30 -6.39
CA SER A 166 12.21 5.45 -7.53
C SER A 166 12.00 3.98 -7.19
N ASN A 167 11.39 3.24 -8.10
CA ASN A 167 11.31 1.79 -8.07
C ASN A 167 12.26 1.15 -9.09
N ARG A 168 13.45 1.74 -9.24
CA ARG A 168 14.51 1.18 -10.11
C ARG A 168 14.87 -0.21 -9.62
N ILE A 169 14.87 -1.17 -10.53
CA ILE A 169 15.30 -2.54 -10.28
C ILE A 169 16.73 -2.79 -10.81
N ILE A 170 17.41 -3.71 -10.18
CA ILE A 170 18.79 -4.10 -10.53
C ILE A 170 18.94 -5.62 -10.55
N LEU A 171 19.90 -6.08 -11.29
CA LEU A 171 20.42 -7.44 -11.19
C LEU A 171 21.54 -7.48 -10.14
N SER A 172 21.48 -8.42 -9.22
CA SER A 172 22.46 -8.57 -8.16
C SER A 172 22.80 -10.03 -7.85
N ALA A 173 23.95 -10.23 -7.25
CA ALA A 173 24.39 -11.50 -6.67
C ALA A 173 25.37 -11.25 -5.52
N SER A 174 25.61 -12.25 -4.68
CA SER A 174 26.68 -12.19 -3.69
C SER A 174 28.05 -12.47 -4.33
N PRO A 175 29.15 -11.89 -3.78
CA PRO A 175 30.50 -12.22 -4.20
C PRO A 175 30.81 -13.71 -4.11
N ALA A 176 30.28 -14.39 -3.07
CA ALA A 176 30.47 -15.82 -2.90
C ALA A 176 29.86 -16.65 -4.05
N TYR A 177 28.66 -16.27 -4.51
CA TYR A 177 28.08 -16.92 -5.69
C TYR A 177 28.97 -16.71 -6.92
N LEU A 178 29.37 -15.48 -7.21
CA LEU A 178 30.17 -15.15 -8.38
C LEU A 178 31.52 -15.87 -8.39
N ALA A 179 32.19 -15.98 -7.25
CA ALA A 179 33.45 -16.69 -7.11
C ALA A 179 33.32 -18.22 -7.37
N SER A 180 32.14 -18.78 -7.15
CA SER A 180 31.85 -20.20 -7.38
C SER A 180 31.46 -20.52 -8.84
N GLN A 181 31.23 -19.51 -9.69
CA GLN A 181 30.76 -19.71 -11.05
C GLN A 181 31.92 -19.67 -12.05
N PRO A 182 31.97 -20.60 -13.02
CA PRO A 182 33.00 -20.58 -14.04
C PRO A 182 32.78 -19.52 -15.14
N LEU A 183 31.54 -19.04 -15.26
CA LEU A 183 31.15 -18.10 -16.31
C LEU A 183 30.89 -16.70 -15.72
N PRO A 184 31.31 -15.63 -16.41
CA PRO A 184 30.95 -14.27 -16.07
C PRO A 184 29.44 -14.04 -16.29
N VAL A 185 28.85 -13.07 -15.59
CA VAL A 185 27.46 -12.67 -15.80
C VAL A 185 27.39 -11.65 -16.93
N THR A 186 26.96 -12.10 -18.09
CA THR A 186 26.75 -11.29 -19.32
C THR A 186 25.38 -11.64 -19.92
N PRO A 187 24.84 -10.84 -20.84
CA PRO A 187 23.57 -11.16 -21.49
C PRO A 187 23.52 -12.58 -22.06
N ASP A 188 24.61 -13.06 -22.66
CA ASP A 188 24.67 -14.38 -23.32
C ASP A 188 24.76 -15.54 -22.34
N THR A 189 25.21 -15.29 -21.12
CA THR A 189 25.40 -16.33 -20.09
C THR A 189 24.33 -16.36 -19.02
N LEU A 190 23.42 -15.39 -18.99
CA LEU A 190 22.38 -15.27 -17.96
C LEU A 190 21.53 -16.53 -17.79
N SER A 191 21.20 -17.21 -18.90
CA SER A 191 20.41 -18.46 -18.86
C SER A 191 21.15 -19.64 -18.22
N GLN A 192 22.47 -19.55 -18.07
CA GLN A 192 23.31 -20.62 -17.52
C GLN A 192 23.55 -20.44 -16.00
N HIS A 193 23.13 -19.31 -15.44
CA HIS A 193 23.23 -19.05 -14.01
C HIS A 193 22.03 -19.58 -13.23
N GLN A 194 22.20 -19.73 -11.93
CA GLN A 194 21.09 -20.04 -11.02
C GLN A 194 20.29 -18.78 -10.73
N TRP A 195 18.98 -18.90 -10.79
CA TRP A 195 18.07 -17.78 -10.58
C TRP A 195 17.17 -17.93 -9.38
N LEU A 196 16.99 -16.82 -8.68
CA LEU A 196 15.91 -16.63 -7.69
C LEU A 196 14.92 -15.66 -8.33
N MET A 197 13.62 -15.96 -8.21
CA MET A 197 12.57 -15.14 -8.84
C MET A 197 11.45 -14.83 -7.87
N TYR A 198 10.97 -13.61 -7.98
CA TYR A 198 9.78 -13.16 -7.28
C TYR A 198 8.54 -13.62 -8.04
N LYS A 199 7.57 -14.16 -7.28
CA LYS A 199 6.29 -14.62 -7.79
C LYS A 199 5.21 -13.63 -7.35
N HIS A 200 4.58 -12.96 -8.30
CA HIS A 200 3.46 -12.07 -8.06
C HIS A 200 2.43 -12.19 -9.19
N SER A 201 1.13 -11.99 -8.86
CA SER A 201 0.03 -12.11 -9.82
C SER A 201 0.09 -11.09 -10.95
N ALA A 202 0.66 -9.92 -10.70
CA ALA A 202 0.85 -8.86 -11.70
C ALA A 202 1.95 -9.19 -12.73
N LEU A 203 2.90 -10.09 -12.40
CA LEU A 203 3.99 -10.47 -13.30
C LEU A 203 3.50 -11.55 -14.27
N SER A 204 3.24 -11.17 -15.50
CA SER A 204 2.77 -12.07 -16.56
C SER A 204 3.80 -12.31 -17.68
N ARG A 205 4.86 -11.52 -17.73
CA ARG A 205 5.91 -11.67 -18.75
C ARG A 205 6.86 -12.81 -18.41
N HIS A 206 7.30 -13.53 -19.43
CA HIS A 206 8.29 -14.62 -19.30
C HIS A 206 9.68 -14.18 -19.78
N TYR A 207 9.95 -12.89 -19.85
CA TYR A 207 11.23 -12.31 -20.26
C TYR A 207 11.52 -11.04 -19.47
N TRP A 208 12.79 -10.70 -19.34
CA TRP A 208 13.24 -9.42 -18.85
C TRP A 208 13.67 -8.51 -20.00
N THR A 209 13.50 -7.22 -19.82
CA THR A 209 13.97 -6.22 -20.77
C THR A 209 15.12 -5.45 -20.15
N PHE A 210 16.29 -5.54 -20.78
CA PHE A 210 17.48 -4.77 -20.44
C PHE A 210 17.67 -3.70 -21.50
N ARG A 211 17.81 -2.44 -21.08
CA ARG A 211 17.97 -1.28 -21.98
C ARG A 211 19.34 -0.67 -21.78
N GLN A 212 20.01 -0.37 -22.87
CA GLN A 212 21.20 0.46 -22.95
C GLN A 212 20.92 1.53 -24.02
N THR A 213 21.73 2.61 -24.10
CA THR A 213 21.48 3.82 -24.93
C THR A 213 20.97 3.53 -26.35
N GLU A 214 21.50 2.52 -27.01
CA GLU A 214 21.13 2.17 -28.40
C GLU A 214 20.61 0.72 -28.55
N GLN A 215 20.57 -0.04 -27.47
CA GLN A 215 20.25 -1.45 -27.49
C GLN A 215 19.19 -1.83 -26.45
N THR A 216 18.21 -2.59 -26.90
CA THR A 216 17.24 -3.23 -26.00
C THR A 216 17.35 -4.75 -26.18
N LEU A 217 17.64 -5.44 -25.08
CA LEU A 217 17.73 -6.90 -25.05
C LEU A 217 16.50 -7.46 -24.34
N ARG A 218 15.92 -8.49 -24.93
CA ARG A 218 14.89 -9.32 -24.28
C ARG A 218 15.50 -10.67 -23.97
N ILE A 219 15.52 -11.02 -22.71
CA ILE A 219 16.11 -12.26 -22.22
C ILE A 219 15.01 -13.09 -21.58
N GLU A 220 14.79 -14.28 -22.13
CA GLU A 220 13.82 -15.22 -21.57
C GLU A 220 14.17 -15.62 -20.15
N GLN A 221 13.17 -15.71 -19.29
CA GLN A 221 13.34 -16.11 -17.91
C GLN A 221 13.65 -17.62 -17.85
N PRO A 222 14.79 -18.04 -17.30
CA PRO A 222 15.07 -19.44 -17.08
C PRO A 222 14.19 -19.99 -15.96
N VAL A 223 14.14 -21.31 -15.84
CA VAL A 223 13.47 -21.94 -14.69
C VAL A 223 14.21 -21.55 -13.40
N PRO A 224 13.55 -20.91 -12.43
CA PRO A 224 14.23 -20.48 -11.22
C PRO A 224 14.56 -21.68 -10.32
N ARG A 225 15.71 -21.61 -9.64
CA ARG A 225 16.06 -22.54 -8.57
C ARG A 225 15.23 -22.32 -7.32
N ILE A 226 14.91 -21.03 -7.03
CA ILE A 226 14.04 -20.62 -5.92
C ILE A 226 13.01 -19.66 -6.47
N LEU A 227 11.74 -19.95 -6.23
CA LEU A 227 10.59 -19.10 -6.56
C LEU A 227 9.85 -18.79 -5.26
N SER A 228 9.67 -17.52 -4.93
CA SER A 228 8.98 -17.09 -3.72
C SER A 228 8.18 -15.81 -3.96
N ASP A 229 7.12 -15.63 -3.19
CA ASP A 229 6.31 -14.41 -3.10
C ASP A 229 6.80 -13.48 -1.98
N ASN A 230 7.99 -13.70 -1.45
CA ASN A 230 8.59 -12.87 -0.40
C ASN A 230 9.99 -12.39 -0.83
N TYR A 231 10.15 -11.08 -1.00
CA TYR A 231 11.43 -10.48 -1.41
C TYR A 231 12.53 -10.65 -0.37
N ASP A 232 12.23 -10.52 0.92
CA ASP A 232 13.23 -10.62 1.99
C ASP A 232 13.82 -12.04 2.05
N PHE A 233 12.95 -13.04 1.83
CA PHE A 233 13.39 -14.44 1.71
C PHE A 233 14.33 -14.64 0.50
N LEU A 234 13.97 -14.09 -0.66
CA LEU A 234 14.82 -14.17 -1.88
C LEU A 234 16.14 -13.46 -1.68
N LEU A 235 16.10 -12.25 -1.10
CA LEU A 235 17.28 -11.44 -0.83
C LEU A 235 18.25 -12.12 0.13
N ALA A 236 17.74 -12.72 1.22
CA ALA A 236 18.54 -13.49 2.15
C ALA A 236 19.23 -14.70 1.47
N ASN A 237 18.53 -15.42 0.59
CA ASN A 237 19.09 -16.51 -0.18
C ASN A 237 20.14 -16.03 -1.19
N THR A 238 19.95 -14.86 -1.81
CA THR A 238 20.94 -14.27 -2.72
C THR A 238 22.21 -13.88 -1.99
N VAL A 239 22.10 -13.27 -0.82
CA VAL A 239 23.23 -12.97 0.08
C VAL A 239 23.95 -14.23 0.49
N ALA A 240 23.24 -15.33 0.74
CA ALA A 240 23.80 -16.64 1.08
C ALA A 240 24.45 -17.37 -0.13
N GLY A 241 24.41 -16.81 -1.34
CA GLY A 241 25.09 -17.37 -2.50
C GLY A 241 24.23 -18.32 -3.34
N ALA A 242 22.89 -18.24 -3.26
CA ALA A 242 22.04 -19.19 -4.00
C ALA A 242 21.90 -18.88 -5.50
N GLY A 243 22.20 -17.66 -5.95
CA GLY A 243 22.10 -17.30 -7.36
C GLY A 243 21.94 -15.81 -7.63
N LEU A 244 21.43 -15.49 -8.82
CA LEU A 244 21.11 -14.15 -9.30
C LEU A 244 19.69 -13.76 -8.86
N LEU A 245 19.48 -12.48 -8.53
CA LEU A 245 18.17 -11.92 -8.22
C LEU A 245 18.02 -10.54 -8.90
N ILE A 246 16.89 -10.34 -9.56
CA ILE A 246 16.42 -8.99 -9.92
C ILE A 246 15.59 -8.48 -8.75
N THR A 247 15.98 -7.33 -8.20
CA THR A 247 15.37 -6.75 -7.01
C THR A 247 15.33 -5.22 -7.09
N PRO A 248 14.37 -4.57 -6.44
CA PRO A 248 14.39 -3.14 -6.30
C PRO A 248 15.67 -2.63 -5.62
N TRP A 249 16.18 -1.51 -6.14
CA TRP A 249 17.39 -0.87 -5.61
C TRP A 249 17.30 -0.59 -4.11
N TRP A 250 16.18 -0.05 -3.66
CA TRP A 250 15.97 0.30 -2.25
C TRP A 250 16.03 -0.92 -1.31
N SER A 251 15.67 -2.11 -1.79
CA SER A 251 15.76 -3.36 -1.03
C SER A 251 17.21 -3.88 -0.96
N ALA A 252 17.95 -3.76 -2.05
CA ALA A 252 19.34 -4.24 -2.14
C ALA A 252 20.37 -3.24 -1.57
N ALA A 253 20.04 -1.96 -1.48
CA ALA A 253 20.99 -0.89 -1.16
C ALA A 253 21.83 -1.11 0.11
N PRO A 254 21.30 -1.58 1.26
CA PRO A 254 22.13 -1.87 2.44
C PRO A 254 23.18 -2.94 2.18
N TYR A 255 22.83 -3.97 1.42
CA TYR A 255 23.71 -5.10 1.10
C TYR A 255 24.75 -4.77 0.03
N LEU A 256 24.43 -3.80 -0.84
CA LEU A 256 25.41 -3.25 -1.80
C LEU A 256 26.42 -2.35 -1.09
N ALA A 257 25.94 -1.55 -0.11
CA ALA A 257 26.80 -0.65 0.65
C ALA A 257 27.82 -1.39 1.51
N ASP A 258 27.47 -2.53 2.07
CA ASP A 258 28.38 -3.35 2.91
C ASP A 258 29.09 -4.48 2.13
N GLY A 259 28.88 -4.56 0.82
CA GLY A 259 29.57 -5.49 -0.06
C GLY A 259 29.06 -6.93 -0.03
N ARG A 260 27.96 -7.23 0.66
CA ARG A 260 27.33 -8.56 0.65
C ARG A 260 26.65 -8.89 -0.67
N LEU A 261 26.25 -7.86 -1.42
CA LEU A 261 25.78 -7.96 -2.80
C LEU A 261 26.60 -7.06 -3.69
N VAL A 262 26.68 -7.40 -4.97
CA VAL A 262 27.21 -6.57 -6.04
C VAL A 262 26.15 -6.41 -7.12
N ARG A 263 26.05 -5.19 -7.67
CA ARG A 263 25.23 -4.92 -8.84
C ARG A 263 25.94 -5.45 -10.07
N LEU A 264 25.18 -6.15 -10.90
CA LEU A 264 25.67 -6.75 -12.15
C LEU A 264 25.06 -6.02 -13.34
N MET A 265 25.75 -6.07 -14.48
CA MET A 265 25.29 -5.46 -15.73
C MET A 265 24.87 -4.00 -15.51
N SER A 266 25.70 -3.22 -14.82
CA SER A 266 25.41 -1.84 -14.42
C SER A 266 25.16 -0.88 -15.58
N ASP A 267 25.63 -1.23 -16.77
CA ASP A 267 25.46 -0.46 -18.02
C ASP A 267 24.06 -0.62 -18.63
N PHE A 268 23.26 -1.52 -18.07
CA PHE A 268 21.88 -1.75 -18.48
C PHE A 268 20.89 -1.24 -17.41
N GLU A 269 19.81 -0.67 -17.89
CA GLU A 269 18.61 -0.41 -17.12
C GLU A 269 17.61 -1.55 -17.32
N LEU A 270 17.05 -2.06 -16.25
CA LEU A 270 16.02 -3.09 -16.28
C LEU A 270 14.63 -2.44 -16.23
N ASP A 271 13.75 -2.95 -17.08
CA ASP A 271 12.33 -2.57 -17.07
C ASP A 271 11.62 -3.20 -15.85
N PRO A 272 11.05 -2.41 -14.95
CA PRO A 272 10.37 -2.92 -13.76
C PRO A 272 9.02 -3.60 -14.03
N ASP A 273 8.64 -3.75 -15.31
CA ASP A 273 7.41 -4.42 -15.75
C ASP A 273 6.14 -3.82 -15.10
N ALA A 274 5.28 -4.67 -14.57
CA ALA A 274 4.01 -4.30 -13.96
C ALA A 274 4.15 -3.38 -12.74
N PHE A 275 5.29 -3.43 -12.04
CA PHE A 275 5.54 -2.59 -10.86
C PHE A 275 5.89 -1.14 -11.18
N GLY A 276 6.18 -0.82 -12.44
CA GLY A 276 6.48 0.55 -12.87
C GLY A 276 7.75 1.15 -12.24
N PRO A 277 8.12 2.36 -12.66
CA PRO A 277 9.40 2.97 -12.27
C PRO A 277 9.35 3.75 -10.94
N HIS A 278 8.20 3.84 -10.28
CA HIS A 278 7.99 4.69 -9.12
C HIS A 278 7.35 3.97 -7.94
N ILE A 279 7.75 4.37 -6.74
CA ILE A 279 6.97 4.18 -5.52
C ILE A 279 5.91 5.27 -5.51
N LEU A 280 4.65 4.89 -5.34
CA LEU A 280 3.50 5.80 -5.35
C LEU A 280 2.94 5.96 -3.94
N ALA A 281 2.65 7.21 -3.55
CA ALA A 281 1.76 7.52 -2.46
C ALA A 281 0.34 7.63 -3.01
N VAL A 282 -0.55 6.74 -2.58
CA VAL A 282 -1.94 6.66 -3.03
C VAL A 282 -2.87 7.00 -1.89
N TYR A 283 -3.80 7.91 -2.12
CA TYR A 283 -4.75 8.36 -1.11
C TYR A 283 -6.07 8.82 -1.76
N PRO A 284 -7.19 8.83 -1.01
CA PRO A 284 -8.50 9.20 -1.54
C PRO A 284 -8.55 10.64 -2.06
N SER A 285 -9.10 10.85 -3.26
CA SER A 285 -9.17 12.17 -3.94
C SER A 285 -10.09 13.16 -3.23
N HIS A 286 -11.18 12.68 -2.62
CA HIS A 286 -12.14 13.50 -1.87
C HIS A 286 -11.57 13.99 -0.53
N ARG A 287 -10.48 13.39 -0.09
CA ARG A 287 -9.75 13.80 1.11
C ARG A 287 -8.56 14.63 0.73
N ARG A 288 -8.56 15.61 -0.17
CA ARG A 288 -7.34 16.41 -0.39
C ARG A 288 -6.36 16.06 0.72
N ALA A 289 -5.27 15.32 0.44
CA ALA A 289 -4.50 14.57 1.45
C ALA A 289 -4.49 15.30 2.80
N THR A 290 -5.07 14.74 3.84
CA THR A 290 -5.18 15.41 5.14
C THR A 290 -3.82 15.97 5.53
N HIS A 291 -3.75 17.02 6.29
CA HIS A 291 -2.47 17.64 6.66
C HIS A 291 -1.46 16.60 7.16
N LYS A 292 -1.89 15.62 7.99
CA LYS A 292 -1.04 14.53 8.47
C LYS A 292 -0.49 13.63 7.35
N VAL A 293 -1.30 13.34 6.31
CA VAL A 293 -0.85 12.58 5.13
C VAL A 293 0.14 13.39 4.32
N GLN A 294 -0.10 14.69 4.10
CA GLN A 294 0.82 15.56 3.37
C GLN A 294 2.18 15.67 4.06
N VAL A 295 2.18 15.89 5.37
CA VAL A 295 3.41 16.00 6.16
C VAL A 295 4.18 14.68 6.14
N PHE A 296 3.48 13.54 6.28
CA PHE A 296 4.12 12.23 6.17
C PHE A 296 4.73 11.98 4.78
N ILE A 297 4.01 12.32 3.70
CA ILE A 297 4.53 12.18 2.33
C ILE A 297 5.77 13.05 2.13
N GLN A 298 5.76 14.30 2.57
CA GLN A 298 6.93 15.19 2.48
C GLN A 298 8.13 14.66 3.26
N PHE A 299 7.89 14.12 4.45
CA PHE A 299 8.92 13.49 5.27
C PHE A 299 9.51 12.25 4.58
N LEU A 300 8.64 11.38 4.03
CA LEU A 300 9.04 10.21 3.27
C LEU A 300 9.87 10.58 2.03
N GLU A 301 9.44 11.56 1.25
CA GLU A 301 10.19 12.04 0.07
C GLU A 301 11.58 12.56 0.44
N ALA A 302 11.69 13.34 1.51
CA ALA A 302 12.97 13.83 2.01
C ALA A 302 13.89 12.66 2.43
N PHE A 303 13.35 11.70 3.17
CA PHE A 303 14.07 10.52 3.62
C PHE A 303 14.56 9.65 2.45
N LEU A 304 13.71 9.42 1.45
CA LEU A 304 14.07 8.63 0.26
C LEU A 304 15.13 9.34 -0.59
N ARG A 305 15.03 10.67 -0.71
CA ARG A 305 16.01 11.51 -1.44
C ARG A 305 17.38 11.46 -0.80
N GLU A 306 17.48 11.60 0.53
CA GLU A 306 18.75 11.51 1.25
C GLU A 306 19.48 10.18 1.05
N ARG A 307 18.73 9.11 0.78
CA ARG A 307 19.27 7.76 0.52
C ARG A 307 19.47 7.43 -0.95
N GLY A 308 19.18 8.35 -1.85
CA GLY A 308 19.29 8.12 -3.29
C GLY A 308 18.22 7.17 -3.86
N TYR A 309 17.05 7.12 -3.22
CA TYR A 309 15.89 6.31 -3.66
C TYR A 309 14.88 7.13 -4.47
N VAL A 310 15.30 8.26 -5.02
CA VAL A 310 14.46 9.15 -5.86
C VAL A 310 15.03 9.22 -7.27
#